data_ea0474cea8da1e2798d7dc9e31ec478c
#
_entry.id   ea0474cea8da1e2798d7dc9e31ec478c
#
_cell.length_a   1.000
_cell.length_b   1.000
_cell.length_c   1.000
_cell.angle_alpha   90.00
_cell.angle_beta   90.00
_cell.angle_gamma   90.00
#
_symmetry.space_group_name_H-M   'P 1'
#
loop_
_entity.id
_entity.type
_entity.pdbx_description
1 polymer ?
#
loop_
_entity_poly.entity_id
_entity_poly.type
_entity_poly.pdbx_seq_one_letter_code
_entity_poly.pdbx_strand_id
1 'polypeptide(L)'
;MKDLVVIGGGGHSKVVIATARAVGFEVTGILDEDETKYGKVILDVPIIGGLDLLRNGMYERAVIAIGDNRKRQRIAHYYKGFCTWMTLIHPFSFVHSTCSIGDGTVVFAGAVTQPETIIGEHCIVNTSASVDHDCSLADFVHIGPGVRLTGGVKVEEGAFVGAGAVVIPQRTVGEWSVVGAGAVVTKDVKPYSKVVGVPAREIDSIDANKGE
;
A
#
# COMPACT_ATOMS: atom_id res chain seq x y z
N MET A 1 22.86 6.78 -11.17
CA MET A 1 21.89 6.92 -10.08
C MET A 1 20.67 6.07 -10.42
N LYS A 2 19.90 5.63 -9.44
CA LYS A 2 18.70 4.81 -9.70
C LYS A 2 17.52 5.77 -9.78
N ASP A 3 17.20 6.23 -10.99
CA ASP A 3 16.08 7.16 -11.21
C ASP A 3 14.75 6.47 -10.96
N LEU A 4 13.82 7.17 -10.32
CA LEU A 4 12.51 6.68 -9.98
C LEU A 4 11.45 7.77 -10.23
N VAL A 5 10.35 7.40 -10.85
CA VAL A 5 9.16 8.26 -10.92
C VAL A 5 8.10 7.79 -9.93
N VAL A 6 7.42 8.75 -9.29
CA VAL A 6 6.34 8.48 -8.34
C VAL A 6 5.00 8.74 -9.00
N ILE A 7 4.04 7.83 -8.85
CA ILE A 7 2.70 7.98 -9.43
C ILE A 7 1.71 8.40 -8.34
N GLY A 8 1.12 9.58 -8.51
CA GLY A 8 0.19 10.22 -7.60
C GLY A 8 0.80 11.40 -6.84
N GLY A 9 0.30 12.61 -7.09
CA GLY A 9 0.71 13.89 -6.48
C GLY A 9 -0.20 14.30 -5.31
N GLY A 10 -0.56 13.35 -4.44
CA GLY A 10 -1.34 13.59 -3.22
C GLY A 10 -0.48 13.60 -1.95
N GLY A 11 -1.12 13.69 -0.77
CA GLY A 11 -0.41 13.69 0.51
C GLY A 11 0.46 12.44 0.75
N HIS A 12 0.02 11.29 0.25
CA HIS A 12 0.73 10.01 0.40
C HIS A 12 2.08 10.00 -0.35
N SER A 13 2.20 10.75 -1.45
CA SER A 13 3.46 10.83 -2.19
C SER A 13 4.61 11.36 -1.35
N LYS A 14 4.35 12.21 -0.36
CA LYS A 14 5.39 12.73 0.54
C LYS A 14 6.11 11.60 1.28
N VAL A 15 5.35 10.63 1.78
CA VAL A 15 5.92 9.49 2.54
C VAL A 15 6.65 8.53 1.59
N VAL A 16 6.09 8.30 0.40
CA VAL A 16 6.73 7.46 -0.62
C VAL A 16 8.05 8.08 -1.11
N ILE A 17 8.07 9.39 -1.41
CA ILE A 17 9.29 10.12 -1.82
C ILE A 17 10.35 10.05 -0.73
N ALA A 18 9.97 10.30 0.54
CA ALA A 18 10.90 10.21 1.67
C ALA A 18 11.49 8.81 1.80
N THR A 19 10.67 7.76 1.64
CA THR A 19 11.11 6.36 1.67
C THR A 19 12.03 6.04 0.49
N ALA A 20 11.67 6.44 -0.72
CA ALA A 20 12.49 6.23 -1.92
C ALA A 20 13.89 6.84 -1.76
N ARG A 21 13.97 8.07 -1.26
CA ARG A 21 15.25 8.73 -0.98
C ARG A 21 16.05 8.00 0.11
N ALA A 22 15.39 7.52 1.15
CA ALA A 22 16.03 6.78 2.25
C ALA A 22 16.68 5.47 1.78
N VAL A 23 16.15 4.83 0.72
CA VAL A 23 16.74 3.63 0.10
C VAL A 23 17.64 3.93 -1.11
N GLY A 24 17.96 5.20 -1.35
CA GLY A 24 18.97 5.62 -2.33
C GLY A 24 18.46 5.81 -3.77
N PHE A 25 17.14 5.97 -3.96
CA PHE A 25 16.61 6.40 -5.26
C PHE A 25 16.67 7.92 -5.39
N GLU A 26 16.94 8.38 -6.61
CA GLU A 26 16.68 9.75 -7.04
C GLU A 26 15.28 9.83 -7.61
N VAL A 27 14.39 10.57 -6.95
CA VAL A 27 13.02 10.78 -7.44
C VAL A 27 13.05 11.95 -8.42
N THR A 28 12.94 11.66 -9.71
CA THR A 28 13.11 12.64 -10.79
C THR A 28 11.82 13.34 -11.19
N GLY A 29 10.65 12.81 -10.79
CA GLY A 29 9.38 13.43 -11.08
C GLY A 29 8.19 12.69 -10.46
N ILE A 30 7.05 13.37 -10.48
CA ILE A 30 5.76 12.81 -10.10
C ILE A 30 4.85 12.84 -11.31
N LEU A 31 4.13 11.74 -11.54
CA LEU A 31 3.05 11.65 -12.54
C LEU A 31 1.69 11.66 -11.83
N ASP A 32 0.74 12.44 -12.32
CA ASP A 32 -0.62 12.50 -11.78
C ASP A 32 -1.65 12.58 -12.91
N GLU A 33 -2.83 11.98 -12.74
CA GLU A 33 -3.94 12.06 -13.70
C GLU A 33 -4.60 13.45 -13.71
N ASP A 34 -4.43 14.23 -12.67
CA ASP A 34 -5.01 15.56 -12.50
C ASP A 34 -4.08 16.65 -13.07
N GLU A 35 -4.39 17.12 -14.27
CA GLU A 35 -3.62 18.16 -14.98
C GLU A 35 -3.49 19.46 -14.19
N THR A 36 -4.43 19.76 -13.30
CA THR A 36 -4.38 20.98 -12.47
C THR A 36 -3.22 20.98 -11.47
N LYS A 37 -2.57 19.85 -11.31
CA LYS A 37 -1.40 19.68 -10.44
C LYS A 37 -0.07 19.83 -11.18
N TYR A 38 -0.06 19.83 -12.52
CA TYR A 38 1.18 19.92 -13.29
C TYR A 38 1.96 21.18 -12.95
N GLY A 39 3.28 21.03 -12.83
CA GLY A 39 4.18 22.11 -12.41
C GLY A 39 4.21 22.39 -10.90
N LYS A 40 3.29 21.82 -10.10
CA LYS A 40 3.41 21.89 -8.63
C LYS A 40 4.57 21.02 -8.15
N VAL A 41 5.12 21.37 -7.00
CA VAL A 41 6.30 20.71 -6.43
C VAL A 41 5.94 20.10 -5.07
N ILE A 42 6.37 18.86 -4.83
CA ILE A 42 6.21 18.14 -3.56
C ILE A 42 7.58 17.65 -3.11
N LEU A 43 8.08 18.11 -1.96
CA LEU A 43 9.41 17.78 -1.45
C LEU A 43 10.50 17.95 -2.51
N ASP A 44 10.50 19.11 -3.19
CA ASP A 44 11.43 19.47 -4.27
C ASP A 44 11.32 18.59 -5.54
N VAL A 45 10.29 17.75 -5.65
CA VAL A 45 10.02 16.94 -6.84
C VAL A 45 8.86 17.54 -7.63
N PRO A 46 9.04 17.90 -8.92
CA PRO A 46 7.97 18.47 -9.72
C PRO A 46 6.96 17.41 -10.17
N ILE A 47 5.69 17.80 -10.28
CA ILE A 47 4.66 17.03 -11.01
C ILE A 47 4.83 17.36 -12.50
N ILE A 48 5.35 16.40 -13.25
CA ILE A 48 5.87 16.61 -14.61
C ILE A 48 4.88 16.29 -15.72
N GLY A 49 3.74 15.65 -15.39
CA GLY A 49 2.72 15.32 -16.37
C GLY A 49 1.86 14.12 -16.00
N GLY A 50 1.13 13.61 -16.99
CA GLY A 50 0.25 12.47 -16.87
C GLY A 50 0.96 11.11 -16.92
N LEU A 51 0.21 10.06 -16.61
CA LEU A 51 0.73 8.68 -16.57
C LEU A 51 1.10 8.15 -17.98
N ASP A 52 0.61 8.77 -19.05
CA ASP A 52 0.99 8.37 -20.41
C ASP A 52 2.49 8.49 -20.69
N LEU A 53 3.21 9.29 -19.91
CA LEU A 53 4.67 9.38 -19.98
C LEU A 53 5.38 8.05 -19.66
N LEU A 54 4.72 7.12 -18.94
CA LEU A 54 5.25 5.75 -18.74
C LEU A 54 5.33 4.96 -20.05
N ARG A 55 4.36 5.16 -20.96
CA ARG A 55 4.28 4.42 -22.23
C ARG A 55 5.39 4.80 -23.21
N ASN A 56 5.95 5.99 -23.06
CA ASN A 56 6.99 6.50 -23.96
C ASN A 56 8.38 5.91 -23.65
N GLY A 57 8.50 4.98 -22.68
CA GLY A 57 9.77 4.36 -22.27
C GLY A 57 10.76 5.34 -21.62
N MET A 58 10.29 6.54 -21.24
CA MET A 58 11.13 7.56 -20.63
C MET A 58 11.49 7.21 -19.18
N TYR A 59 10.65 6.41 -18.51
CA TYR A 59 10.82 6.02 -17.11
C TYR A 59 10.81 4.50 -16.97
N GLU A 60 11.96 3.93 -16.63
CA GLU A 60 12.12 2.49 -16.45
C GLU A 60 11.58 1.99 -15.10
N ARG A 61 11.55 2.86 -14.07
CA ARG A 61 11.20 2.49 -12.70
C ARG A 61 10.13 3.41 -12.14
N ALA A 62 9.09 2.83 -11.59
CA ALA A 62 7.99 3.57 -10.99
C ALA A 62 7.53 2.96 -9.66
N VAL A 63 6.91 3.79 -8.80
CA VAL A 63 6.20 3.36 -7.60
C VAL A 63 4.89 4.12 -7.49
N ILE A 64 3.81 3.43 -7.07
CA ILE A 64 2.48 4.05 -6.94
C ILE A 64 2.33 4.61 -5.52
N ALA A 65 2.07 5.92 -5.42
CA ALA A 65 1.89 6.65 -4.17
C ALA A 65 0.40 7.04 -3.96
N ILE A 66 -0.47 6.07 -4.12
CA ILE A 66 -1.93 6.24 -4.02
C ILE A 66 -2.47 5.29 -2.96
N GLY A 67 -3.09 5.84 -1.91
CA GLY A 67 -3.64 5.08 -0.79
C GLY A 67 -4.93 4.33 -1.12
N ASP A 68 -5.70 4.79 -2.13
CA ASP A 68 -6.88 4.08 -2.61
C ASP A 68 -6.49 2.78 -3.32
N ASN A 69 -6.97 1.64 -2.80
CA ASN A 69 -6.55 0.32 -3.26
C ASN A 69 -7.06 0.02 -4.68
N ARG A 70 -8.30 0.41 -5.02
CA ARG A 70 -8.86 0.19 -6.36
C ARG A 70 -8.15 1.04 -7.41
N LYS A 71 -7.93 2.32 -7.09
CA LYS A 71 -7.18 3.21 -8.00
C LYS A 71 -5.75 2.70 -8.20
N ARG A 72 -5.10 2.22 -7.13
CA ARG A 72 -3.76 1.63 -7.20
C ARG A 72 -3.74 0.38 -8.08
N GLN A 73 -4.72 -0.52 -7.92
CA GLN A 73 -4.88 -1.72 -8.73
C GLN A 73 -5.08 -1.37 -10.21
N ARG A 74 -6.03 -0.47 -10.52
CA ARG A 74 -6.30 -0.04 -11.90
C ARG A 74 -5.04 0.47 -12.59
N ILE A 75 -4.26 1.32 -11.93
CA ILE A 75 -3.03 1.87 -12.47
C ILE A 75 -1.98 0.77 -12.67
N ALA A 76 -1.77 -0.08 -11.69
CA ALA A 76 -0.80 -1.17 -11.77
C ALA A 76 -1.09 -2.11 -12.94
N HIS A 77 -2.36 -2.50 -13.12
CA HIS A 77 -2.77 -3.37 -14.22
C HIS A 77 -2.66 -2.68 -15.58
N TYR A 78 -3.12 -1.43 -15.69
CA TYR A 78 -3.15 -0.69 -16.96
C TYR A 78 -1.75 -0.37 -17.50
N TYR A 79 -0.79 -0.13 -16.60
CA TYR A 79 0.59 0.17 -16.97
C TYR A 79 1.55 -1.01 -16.77
N LYS A 80 1.02 -2.23 -16.61
CA LYS A 80 1.84 -3.44 -16.53
C LYS A 80 2.70 -3.60 -17.78
N GLY A 81 4.01 -3.79 -17.59
CA GLY A 81 4.97 -3.97 -18.67
C GLY A 81 5.54 -2.66 -19.27
N PHE A 82 5.06 -1.48 -18.87
CA PHE A 82 5.64 -0.21 -19.30
C PHE A 82 6.78 0.29 -18.40
N CYS A 83 6.85 -0.21 -17.20
CA CYS A 83 7.92 0.09 -16.23
C CYS A 83 8.14 -1.09 -15.28
N THR A 84 9.24 -1.05 -14.54
CA THR A 84 9.49 -1.94 -13.41
C THR A 84 8.87 -1.33 -12.15
N TRP A 85 7.96 -2.04 -11.50
CA TRP A 85 7.37 -1.61 -10.23
C TRP A 85 8.37 -1.81 -9.08
N MET A 86 8.76 -0.71 -8.44
CA MET A 86 9.78 -0.75 -7.41
C MET A 86 9.19 -1.01 -6.02
N THR A 87 9.70 -2.04 -5.36
CA THR A 87 9.44 -2.31 -3.96
C THR A 87 10.36 -1.45 -3.10
N LEU A 88 9.78 -0.68 -2.17
CA LEU A 88 10.52 0.22 -1.28
C LEU A 88 10.38 -0.23 0.17
N ILE A 89 11.49 -0.61 0.79
CA ILE A 89 11.55 -1.02 2.20
C ILE A 89 12.39 0.00 2.95
N HIS A 90 11.73 0.80 3.81
CA HIS A 90 12.40 1.87 4.55
C HIS A 90 13.49 1.28 5.49
N PRO A 91 14.71 1.84 5.55
CA PRO A 91 15.81 1.27 6.36
C PRO A 91 15.53 1.24 7.87
N PHE A 92 14.56 2.02 8.37
CA PHE A 92 14.08 1.93 9.76
C PHE A 92 12.86 1.02 9.93
N SER A 93 12.58 0.13 8.99
CA SER A 93 11.65 -0.98 9.17
C SER A 93 12.41 -2.25 9.52
N PHE A 94 11.73 -3.19 10.16
CA PHE A 94 12.24 -4.54 10.34
C PHE A 94 11.49 -5.49 9.41
N VAL A 95 12.19 -6.13 8.51
CA VAL A 95 11.66 -7.19 7.64
C VAL A 95 12.51 -8.42 7.84
N HIS A 96 11.92 -9.50 8.39
CA HIS A 96 12.66 -10.74 8.61
C HIS A 96 13.07 -11.37 7.27
N SER A 97 14.21 -12.03 7.23
CA SER A 97 14.80 -12.58 6.00
C SER A 97 13.98 -13.69 5.34
N THR A 98 13.05 -14.33 6.06
CA THR A 98 12.13 -15.33 5.50
C THR A 98 10.86 -14.73 4.91
N CYS A 99 10.67 -13.40 5.02
CA CYS A 99 9.52 -12.74 4.42
C CYS A 99 9.65 -12.70 2.89
N SER A 100 8.52 -12.89 2.19
CA SER A 100 8.39 -12.62 0.76
C SER A 100 7.56 -11.36 0.55
N ILE A 101 8.06 -10.43 -0.28
CA ILE A 101 7.40 -9.16 -0.57
C ILE A 101 7.32 -8.98 -2.09
N GLY A 102 6.11 -8.80 -2.60
CA GLY A 102 5.83 -8.62 -4.02
C GLY A 102 6.24 -7.24 -4.55
N ASP A 103 6.27 -7.14 -5.88
CA ASP A 103 6.67 -5.95 -6.61
C ASP A 103 5.73 -4.75 -6.34
N GLY A 104 6.28 -3.54 -6.36
CA GLY A 104 5.51 -2.31 -6.14
C GLY A 104 5.03 -2.09 -4.71
N THR A 105 5.36 -2.98 -3.78
CA THR A 105 4.98 -2.86 -2.36
C THR A 105 5.85 -1.85 -1.64
N VAL A 106 5.24 -1.07 -0.72
CA VAL A 106 5.94 -0.09 0.10
C VAL A 106 5.82 -0.45 1.58
N VAL A 107 6.96 -0.48 2.27
CA VAL A 107 7.07 -0.72 3.73
C VAL A 107 7.69 0.51 4.35
N PHE A 108 6.92 1.23 5.18
CA PHE A 108 7.35 2.51 5.74
C PHE A 108 8.10 2.38 7.07
N ALA A 109 8.64 3.52 7.52
CA ALA A 109 9.45 3.60 8.73
C ALA A 109 8.74 3.03 9.96
N GLY A 110 9.48 2.26 10.77
CA GLY A 110 8.97 1.63 11.98
C GLY A 110 8.02 0.44 11.77
N ALA A 111 7.70 0.10 10.52
CA ALA A 111 6.93 -1.12 10.25
C ALA A 111 7.76 -2.37 10.58
N VAL A 112 7.09 -3.41 11.07
CA VAL A 112 7.71 -4.69 11.46
C VAL A 112 6.98 -5.82 10.75
N THR A 113 7.72 -6.67 10.04
CA THR A 113 7.23 -7.92 9.45
C THR A 113 8.01 -9.10 9.98
N GLN A 114 7.32 -10.00 10.65
CA GLN A 114 7.89 -11.13 11.36
C GLN A 114 8.07 -12.36 10.44
N PRO A 115 8.77 -13.42 10.90
CA PRO A 115 9.07 -14.59 10.08
C PRO A 115 7.87 -15.22 9.36
N GLU A 116 8.15 -15.83 8.20
CA GLU A 116 7.19 -16.59 7.38
C GLU A 116 5.98 -15.76 6.90
N THR A 117 6.11 -14.43 6.91
CA THR A 117 5.09 -13.52 6.38
C THR A 117 5.22 -13.39 4.87
N ILE A 118 4.09 -13.50 4.16
CA ILE A 118 3.99 -13.30 2.71
C ILE A 118 3.19 -12.03 2.44
N ILE A 119 3.74 -11.12 1.66
CA ILE A 119 3.10 -9.87 1.24
C ILE A 119 3.08 -9.82 -0.28
N GLY A 120 1.89 -9.66 -0.85
CA GLY A 120 1.67 -9.59 -2.29
C GLY A 120 2.20 -8.31 -2.94
N GLU A 121 1.79 -8.11 -4.20
CA GLU A 121 2.19 -6.98 -5.02
C GLU A 121 1.42 -5.71 -4.64
N HIS A 122 2.07 -4.55 -4.83
CA HIS A 122 1.46 -3.24 -4.64
C HIS A 122 0.79 -3.02 -3.27
N CYS A 123 1.26 -3.70 -2.23
CA CYS A 123 0.78 -3.50 -0.87
C CYS A 123 1.36 -2.24 -0.22
N ILE A 124 0.68 -1.75 0.80
CA ILE A 124 1.17 -0.68 1.67
C ILE A 124 1.22 -1.21 3.10
N VAL A 125 2.41 -1.34 3.67
CA VAL A 125 2.61 -1.56 5.11
C VAL A 125 3.04 -0.23 5.71
N ASN A 126 2.09 0.46 6.34
CA ASN A 126 2.26 1.85 6.71
C ASN A 126 3.07 2.04 8.01
N THR A 127 3.41 3.28 8.32
CA THR A 127 4.24 3.70 9.45
C THR A 127 3.87 2.97 10.74
N SER A 128 4.86 2.34 11.38
CA SER A 128 4.74 1.64 12.67
C SER A 128 3.68 0.51 12.70
N ALA A 129 3.21 0.02 11.57
CA ALA A 129 2.37 -1.18 11.52
C ALA A 129 3.20 -2.43 11.86
N SER A 130 2.57 -3.44 12.47
CA SER A 130 3.21 -4.74 12.65
C SER A 130 2.38 -5.85 12.01
N VAL A 131 3.08 -6.70 11.28
CA VAL A 131 2.57 -7.95 10.69
C VAL A 131 3.35 -9.08 11.34
N ASP A 132 2.68 -9.85 12.17
CA ASP A 132 3.32 -10.92 12.95
C ASP A 132 3.55 -12.17 12.10
N HIS A 133 4.17 -13.20 12.69
CA HIS A 133 4.57 -14.43 12.02
C HIS A 133 3.41 -15.15 11.30
N ASP A 134 3.72 -15.89 10.25
CA ASP A 134 2.77 -16.72 9.48
C ASP A 134 1.58 -15.93 8.86
N CYS A 135 1.69 -14.61 8.75
CA CYS A 135 0.66 -13.80 8.10
C CYS A 135 0.75 -13.87 6.58
N SER A 136 -0.40 -13.69 5.92
CA SER A 136 -0.45 -13.54 4.47
C SER A 136 -1.29 -12.34 4.08
N LEU A 137 -0.71 -11.44 3.30
CA LEU A 137 -1.37 -10.29 2.69
C LEU A 137 -1.40 -10.53 1.18
N ALA A 138 -2.59 -10.59 0.59
CA ALA A 138 -2.75 -10.66 -0.86
C ALA A 138 -2.41 -9.32 -1.52
N ASP A 139 -2.54 -9.23 -2.84
CA ASP A 139 -2.18 -8.03 -3.59
C ASP A 139 -3.06 -6.81 -3.22
N PHE A 140 -2.52 -5.62 -3.40
CA PHE A 140 -3.20 -4.35 -3.17
C PHE A 140 -3.73 -4.11 -1.75
N VAL A 141 -3.31 -4.89 -0.77
CA VAL A 141 -3.68 -4.67 0.64
C VAL A 141 -3.06 -3.38 1.16
N HIS A 142 -3.81 -2.65 1.99
CA HIS A 142 -3.29 -1.48 2.71
C HIS A 142 -3.44 -1.67 4.21
N ILE A 143 -2.33 -1.87 4.88
CA ILE A 143 -2.22 -1.90 6.34
C ILE A 143 -1.90 -0.49 6.81
N GLY A 144 -2.86 0.17 7.46
CA GLY A 144 -2.78 1.55 7.92
C GLY A 144 -1.75 1.79 9.03
N PRO A 145 -1.44 3.05 9.34
CA PRO A 145 -0.47 3.39 10.38
C PRO A 145 -0.81 2.75 11.73
N GLY A 146 0.19 2.16 12.39
CA GLY A 146 0.04 1.60 13.72
C GLY A 146 -0.87 0.36 13.85
N VAL A 147 -1.32 -0.24 12.75
CA VAL A 147 -2.09 -1.50 12.76
C VAL A 147 -1.28 -2.62 13.39
N ARG A 148 -1.96 -3.54 14.07
CA ARG A 148 -1.40 -4.77 14.62
C ARG A 148 -2.10 -5.98 14.04
N LEU A 149 -1.44 -6.69 13.12
CA LEU A 149 -1.84 -8.03 12.72
C LEU A 149 -1.07 -9.03 13.55
N THR A 150 -1.78 -9.87 14.29
CA THR A 150 -1.16 -10.91 15.12
C THR A 150 -0.96 -12.21 14.32
N GLY A 151 -0.33 -13.22 14.93
CA GLY A 151 0.11 -14.41 14.20
C GLY A 151 -0.95 -15.11 13.37
N GLY A 152 -0.60 -15.51 12.15
CA GLY A 152 -1.44 -16.28 11.24
C GLY A 152 -2.64 -15.54 10.65
N VAL A 153 -2.67 -14.21 10.69
CA VAL A 153 -3.74 -13.41 10.08
C VAL A 153 -3.62 -13.45 8.56
N LYS A 154 -4.77 -13.59 7.90
CA LYS A 154 -4.90 -13.50 6.44
C LYS A 154 -5.63 -12.23 6.06
N VAL A 155 -5.08 -11.46 5.14
CA VAL A 155 -5.72 -10.26 4.59
C VAL A 155 -5.83 -10.47 3.08
N GLU A 156 -7.07 -10.56 2.60
CA GLU A 156 -7.34 -10.86 1.20
C GLU A 156 -7.21 -9.60 0.32
N GLU A 157 -7.25 -9.80 -1.00
CA GLU A 157 -6.95 -8.80 -2.01
C GLU A 157 -7.70 -7.47 -1.77
N GLY A 158 -6.99 -6.37 -1.92
CA GLY A 158 -7.56 -5.03 -1.87
C GLY A 158 -8.16 -4.62 -0.54
N ALA A 159 -8.07 -5.43 0.52
CA ALA A 159 -8.61 -5.05 1.83
C ALA A 159 -7.83 -3.88 2.44
N PHE A 160 -8.54 -3.04 3.18
CA PHE A 160 -7.98 -1.92 3.92
C PHE A 160 -8.16 -2.10 5.42
N VAL A 161 -7.07 -2.10 6.16
CA VAL A 161 -7.08 -2.12 7.63
C VAL A 161 -6.70 -0.73 8.13
N GLY A 162 -7.66 -0.01 8.72
CA GLY A 162 -7.54 1.37 9.16
C GLY A 162 -6.57 1.57 10.32
N ALA A 163 -6.09 2.81 10.46
CA ALA A 163 -5.05 3.17 11.43
C ALA A 163 -5.36 2.67 12.85
N GLY A 164 -4.36 2.07 13.51
CA GLY A 164 -4.45 1.60 14.88
C GLY A 164 -5.38 0.40 15.12
N ALA A 165 -5.96 -0.21 14.07
CA ALA A 165 -6.76 -1.41 14.23
C ALA A 165 -5.92 -2.61 14.66
N VAL A 166 -6.57 -3.56 15.36
CA VAL A 166 -5.97 -4.81 15.83
C VAL A 166 -6.76 -5.99 15.28
N VAL A 167 -6.07 -6.98 14.74
CA VAL A 167 -6.67 -8.25 14.31
C VAL A 167 -6.09 -9.37 15.16
N ILE A 168 -6.95 -10.09 15.88
CA ILE A 168 -6.52 -11.22 16.75
C ILE A 168 -6.03 -12.40 15.92
N PRO A 169 -5.26 -13.35 16.51
CA PRO A 169 -4.64 -14.44 15.76
C PRO A 169 -5.60 -15.26 14.90
N GLN A 170 -5.10 -15.71 13.75
CA GLN A 170 -5.76 -16.65 12.86
C GLN A 170 -7.14 -16.16 12.33
N ARG A 171 -7.29 -14.85 12.15
CA ARG A 171 -8.49 -14.26 11.52
C ARG A 171 -8.22 -13.94 10.05
N THR A 172 -9.31 -13.96 9.30
CA THR A 172 -9.31 -13.54 7.89
C THR A 172 -10.02 -12.20 7.76
N VAL A 173 -9.40 -11.28 7.04
CA VAL A 173 -9.99 -10.01 6.58
C VAL A 173 -10.27 -10.19 5.10
N GLY A 174 -11.55 -10.33 4.74
CA GLY A 174 -12.00 -10.66 3.38
C GLY A 174 -11.66 -9.59 2.35
N GLU A 175 -11.63 -10.00 1.10
CA GLU A 175 -11.25 -9.16 -0.03
C GLU A 175 -12.08 -7.85 -0.09
N TRP A 176 -11.44 -6.77 -0.46
CA TRP A 176 -12.04 -5.44 -0.63
C TRP A 176 -12.85 -4.95 0.57
N SER A 177 -12.68 -5.58 1.73
CA SER A 177 -13.30 -5.13 2.98
C SER A 177 -12.55 -3.95 3.60
N VAL A 178 -13.21 -3.24 4.50
CA VAL A 178 -12.67 -2.11 5.24
C VAL A 178 -12.80 -2.35 6.73
N VAL A 179 -11.69 -2.44 7.41
CA VAL A 179 -11.62 -2.39 8.87
C VAL A 179 -11.39 -0.94 9.29
N GLY A 180 -12.32 -0.35 10.03
CA GLY A 180 -12.22 1.04 10.48
C GLY A 180 -11.07 1.27 11.45
N ALA A 181 -10.62 2.53 11.54
CA ALA A 181 -9.55 2.92 12.44
C ALA A 181 -9.87 2.55 13.90
N GLY A 182 -8.89 2.04 14.65
CA GLY A 182 -9.01 1.64 16.04
C GLY A 182 -9.90 0.42 16.31
N ALA A 183 -10.41 -0.25 15.28
CA ALA A 183 -11.25 -1.44 15.46
C ALA A 183 -10.46 -2.63 15.97
N VAL A 184 -11.12 -3.50 16.77
CA VAL A 184 -10.57 -4.79 17.20
C VAL A 184 -11.34 -5.92 16.56
N VAL A 185 -10.72 -6.54 15.56
CA VAL A 185 -11.30 -7.66 14.81
C VAL A 185 -11.13 -8.95 15.61
N THR A 186 -12.26 -9.50 16.07
CA THR A 186 -12.31 -10.73 16.88
C THR A 186 -12.96 -11.91 16.15
N LYS A 187 -13.46 -11.70 14.93
CA LYS A 187 -14.05 -12.71 14.05
C LYS A 187 -13.63 -12.40 12.63
N ASP A 188 -13.72 -13.37 11.74
CA ASP A 188 -13.45 -13.16 10.34
C ASP A 188 -14.36 -12.07 9.76
N VAL A 189 -13.78 -11.23 8.91
CA VAL A 189 -14.45 -10.15 8.19
C VAL A 189 -14.83 -10.66 6.82
N LYS A 190 -16.10 -10.54 6.45
CA LYS A 190 -16.58 -10.99 5.14
C LYS A 190 -16.00 -10.12 4.01
N PRO A 191 -15.85 -10.68 2.80
CA PRO A 191 -15.56 -9.88 1.62
C PRO A 191 -16.53 -8.70 1.46
N TYR A 192 -16.04 -7.59 0.92
CA TYR A 192 -16.83 -6.39 0.59
C TYR A 192 -17.64 -5.82 1.77
N SER A 193 -17.20 -6.02 3.00
CA SER A 193 -17.88 -5.49 4.18
C SER A 193 -17.07 -4.40 4.87
N LYS A 194 -17.76 -3.54 5.63
CA LYS A 194 -17.14 -2.53 6.47
C LYS A 194 -17.42 -2.83 7.93
N VAL A 195 -16.35 -2.99 8.72
CA VAL A 195 -16.44 -3.28 10.16
C VAL A 195 -15.77 -2.19 10.98
N VAL A 196 -16.37 -1.85 12.13
CA VAL A 196 -15.84 -0.83 13.06
C VAL A 196 -16.09 -1.23 14.51
N GLY A 197 -15.34 -0.64 15.43
CA GLY A 197 -15.58 -0.72 16.88
C GLY A 197 -14.76 -1.77 17.62
N VAL A 198 -14.98 -1.87 18.92
CA VAL A 198 -14.32 -2.79 19.86
C VAL A 198 -15.40 -3.52 20.67
N PRO A 199 -15.69 -4.81 20.36
CA PRO A 199 -15.17 -5.56 19.21
C PRO A 199 -15.77 -5.08 17.88
N ALA A 200 -15.07 -5.31 16.78
CA ALA A 200 -15.51 -4.90 15.45
C ALA A 200 -16.86 -5.55 15.07
N ARG A 201 -17.75 -4.75 14.47
CA ARG A 201 -19.06 -5.17 13.96
C ARG A 201 -19.25 -4.62 12.56
N GLU A 202 -19.91 -5.40 11.72
CA GLU A 202 -20.30 -4.97 10.37
C GLU A 202 -21.34 -3.84 10.48
N ILE A 203 -21.09 -2.76 9.75
CA ILE A 203 -21.97 -1.57 9.71
C ILE A 203 -22.47 -1.28 8.31
N ASP A 204 -21.83 -1.82 7.28
CA ASP A 204 -22.15 -1.56 5.88
C ASP A 204 -21.57 -2.64 4.97
N SER A 205 -22.13 -2.78 3.77
CA SER A 205 -21.56 -3.54 2.66
C SER A 205 -20.97 -2.60 1.63
N ILE A 206 -19.82 -2.96 1.10
CA ILE A 206 -19.16 -2.20 0.03
C ILE A 206 -19.67 -2.76 -1.30
N ASP A 207 -20.23 -1.90 -2.14
CA ASP A 207 -20.68 -2.33 -3.47
C ASP A 207 -19.49 -2.84 -4.29
N ALA A 208 -19.54 -4.12 -4.64
CA ALA A 208 -18.49 -4.78 -5.43
C ALA A 208 -18.32 -4.10 -6.81
N ASN A 209 -19.36 -3.45 -7.31
CA ASN A 209 -19.41 -2.81 -8.64
C ASN A 209 -19.05 -1.32 -8.64
N LYS A 210 -18.85 -0.69 -7.46
CA LYS A 210 -18.41 0.72 -7.38
C LYS A 210 -16.91 0.89 -7.57
N GLY A 211 -16.37 0.35 -8.63
CA GLY A 211 -14.96 0.44 -8.98
C GLY A 211 -14.70 0.73 -10.45
N GLU A 212 -15.75 1.09 -11.18
CA GLU A 212 -15.64 1.57 -12.57
C GLU A 212 -15.60 3.09 -12.66
#